data_73efd5f2535ab3107730c549327dfcf7
#
_entry.id   73efd5f2535ab3107730c549327dfcf7
#
_cell.length_a   1.000
_cell.length_b   1.000
_cell.length_c   1.000
_cell.angle_alpha   90.00
_cell.angle_beta   90.00
_cell.angle_gamma   90.00
#
_symmetry.space_group_name_H-M   'P 1'
#
loop_
_entity.id
_entity.type
_entity.pdbx_description
1 polymer ?
#
loop_
_entity_poly.entity_id
_entity_poly.type
_entity_poly.pdbx_seq_one_letter_code
_entity_poly.pdbx_strand_id
1 'polypeptide(L)'
;GNIISGGTVLIENGKIAAVGPDSQVAVPAGAREIDATGMWVTPGLLDAHSHMSIEGGGNEGADSVTPEVRIIDVINHRDESLFRALAGGVTTINVLHGSANTIGGQNAILKLRWGKSADELLFDNVTRGVKFALGENPKRARAVERYPSTRMGVEFTLRKSFAEAREYQAKWDEYEATRSRGVDALAPRRDLRLEAL
;
A
#
# COMPACT_ATOMS: atom_id res chain seq x y z
N GLY A 1 5.73 -22.61 -12.16
CA GLY A 1 5.51 -22.12 -13.53
C GLY A 1 6.38 -22.91 -14.51
N ASN A 2 6.02 -22.92 -15.78
CA ASN A 2 6.83 -23.60 -16.79
C ASN A 2 8.02 -22.70 -17.20
N ILE A 3 9.15 -23.34 -17.46
CA ILE A 3 10.34 -22.69 -18.02
C ILE A 3 10.25 -22.79 -19.53
N ILE A 4 10.40 -21.67 -20.22
CA ILE A 4 10.49 -21.63 -21.68
C ILE A 4 11.96 -21.38 -22.04
N SER A 5 12.60 -22.39 -22.64
CA SER A 5 13.97 -22.26 -23.15
C SER A 5 13.96 -21.68 -24.55
N GLY A 6 14.83 -20.72 -24.86
CA GLY A 6 14.82 -20.01 -26.15
C GLY A 6 13.49 -19.32 -26.37
N GLY A 7 13.14 -18.43 -25.45
CA GLY A 7 11.84 -17.77 -25.44
C GLY A 7 11.92 -16.28 -25.69
N THR A 8 10.86 -15.73 -26.30
CA THR A 8 10.68 -14.30 -26.54
C THR A 8 9.56 -13.75 -25.69
N VAL A 9 9.77 -12.56 -25.12
CA VAL A 9 8.74 -11.72 -24.47
C VAL A 9 8.51 -10.49 -25.36
N LEU A 10 7.33 -10.38 -25.95
CA LEU A 10 6.93 -9.21 -26.73
C LEU A 10 6.18 -8.23 -25.84
N ILE A 11 6.62 -6.98 -25.85
CA ILE A 11 6.01 -5.90 -25.07
C ILE A 11 5.47 -4.84 -26.04
N GLU A 12 4.19 -4.50 -25.90
CA GLU A 12 3.53 -3.44 -26.66
C GLU A 12 2.78 -2.51 -25.71
N ASN A 13 2.95 -1.22 -25.89
CA ASN A 13 2.28 -0.19 -25.06
C ASN A 13 2.48 -0.40 -23.55
N GLY A 14 3.66 -0.88 -23.13
CA GLY A 14 3.98 -1.14 -21.72
C GLY A 14 3.30 -2.37 -21.10
N LYS A 15 2.74 -3.25 -21.93
CA LYS A 15 2.12 -4.51 -21.53
C LYS A 15 2.76 -5.67 -22.26
N ILE A 16 2.76 -6.85 -21.63
CA ILE A 16 3.17 -8.08 -22.28
C ILE A 16 2.10 -8.47 -23.29
N ALA A 17 2.46 -8.44 -24.57
CA ALA A 17 1.58 -8.84 -25.68
C ALA A 17 1.67 -10.33 -25.97
N ALA A 18 2.88 -10.92 -25.89
CA ALA A 18 3.10 -12.34 -26.08
C ALA A 18 4.30 -12.85 -25.27
N VAL A 19 4.26 -14.11 -24.87
CA VAL A 19 5.38 -14.84 -24.26
C VAL A 19 5.33 -16.27 -24.79
N GLY A 20 6.44 -16.75 -25.31
CA GLY A 20 6.49 -18.12 -25.82
C GLY A 20 7.87 -18.48 -26.40
N PRO A 21 8.04 -19.70 -26.91
CA PRO A 21 9.21 -20.06 -27.69
C PRO A 21 9.40 -19.10 -28.86
N ASP A 22 10.64 -18.80 -29.25
CA ASP A 22 10.97 -17.89 -30.35
C ASP A 22 10.24 -18.21 -31.66
N SER A 23 10.03 -19.50 -31.92
CA SER A 23 9.27 -19.96 -33.10
C SER A 23 7.79 -19.66 -33.09
N GLN A 24 7.24 -19.22 -31.95
CA GLN A 24 5.79 -18.96 -31.75
C GLN A 24 5.46 -17.49 -31.51
N VAL A 25 6.46 -16.65 -31.26
CA VAL A 25 6.27 -15.23 -31.03
C VAL A 25 6.81 -14.45 -32.24
N ALA A 26 5.89 -13.91 -33.04
CA ALA A 26 6.28 -13.06 -34.16
C ALA A 26 6.72 -11.68 -33.65
N VAL A 27 7.98 -11.33 -33.91
CA VAL A 27 8.53 -10.00 -33.60
C VAL A 27 8.19 -9.04 -34.74
N PRO A 28 7.48 -7.92 -34.48
CA PRO A 28 7.15 -6.94 -35.51
C PRO A 28 8.41 -6.27 -36.09
N ALA A 29 8.37 -5.95 -37.38
CA ALA A 29 9.44 -5.21 -38.03
C ALA A 29 9.63 -3.83 -37.35
N GLY A 30 10.87 -3.50 -36.97
CA GLY A 30 11.19 -2.26 -36.25
C GLY A 30 11.02 -2.29 -34.77
N ALA A 31 10.69 -3.44 -34.17
CA ALA A 31 10.73 -3.62 -32.72
C ALA A 31 12.16 -3.41 -32.21
N ARG A 32 12.29 -2.79 -31.03
CA ARG A 32 13.57 -2.74 -30.32
C ARG A 32 13.84 -4.10 -29.68
N GLU A 33 14.85 -4.76 -30.11
CA GLU A 33 15.27 -6.05 -29.56
C GLU A 33 16.32 -5.87 -28.45
N ILE A 34 16.18 -6.67 -27.39
CA ILE A 34 17.17 -6.82 -26.31
C ILE A 34 17.58 -8.28 -26.30
N ASP A 35 18.84 -8.53 -26.67
CA ASP A 35 19.41 -9.88 -26.60
C ASP A 35 19.59 -10.30 -25.13
N ALA A 36 18.85 -11.32 -24.72
CA ALA A 36 18.91 -11.93 -23.40
C ALA A 36 19.48 -13.35 -23.44
N THR A 37 20.28 -13.69 -24.47
CA THR A 37 20.91 -15.00 -24.60
C THR A 37 21.72 -15.35 -23.36
N GLY A 38 21.49 -16.52 -22.78
CA GLY A 38 22.11 -16.98 -21.53
C GLY A 38 21.57 -16.32 -20.25
N MET A 39 20.55 -15.46 -20.35
CA MET A 39 19.89 -14.83 -19.21
C MET A 39 18.53 -15.43 -18.93
N TRP A 40 17.98 -15.09 -17.77
CA TRP A 40 16.62 -15.43 -17.38
C TRP A 40 15.76 -14.18 -17.36
N VAL A 41 14.62 -14.22 -18.04
CA VAL A 41 13.61 -13.18 -17.96
C VAL A 41 12.53 -13.64 -17.00
N THR A 42 12.34 -12.90 -15.92
CA THR A 42 11.34 -13.20 -14.89
C THR A 42 10.44 -11.99 -14.67
N PRO A 43 9.23 -12.18 -14.13
CA PRO A 43 8.49 -11.05 -13.55
C PRO A 43 9.33 -10.32 -12.51
N GLY A 44 9.14 -9.00 -12.40
CA GLY A 44 9.79 -8.22 -11.36
C GLY A 44 9.35 -8.68 -9.96
N LEU A 45 10.26 -8.53 -8.99
CA LEU A 45 9.97 -8.85 -7.59
C LEU A 45 9.00 -7.82 -7.00
N LEU A 46 8.11 -8.32 -6.14
CA LEU A 46 7.18 -7.53 -5.37
C LEU A 46 7.60 -7.56 -3.90
N ASP A 47 7.99 -6.41 -3.34
CA ASP A 47 8.23 -6.29 -1.92
C ASP A 47 6.93 -5.94 -1.20
N ALA A 48 6.41 -6.90 -0.44
CA ALA A 48 5.13 -6.78 0.25
C ALA A 48 5.19 -5.93 1.53
N HIS A 49 6.40 -5.56 2.00
CA HIS A 49 6.58 -4.81 3.24
C HIS A 49 7.79 -3.89 3.16
N SER A 50 7.56 -2.66 2.74
CA SER A 50 8.61 -1.66 2.61
C SER A 50 8.33 -0.41 3.44
N HIS A 51 9.40 0.33 3.74
CA HIS A 51 9.38 1.66 4.33
C HIS A 51 10.24 2.64 3.52
N MET A 52 10.58 2.30 2.28
CA MET A 52 11.28 3.16 1.34
C MET A 52 10.35 4.21 0.73
N SER A 53 10.95 5.19 0.08
CA SER A 53 10.21 6.20 -0.71
C SER A 53 9.25 7.06 0.10
N ILE A 54 9.59 7.33 1.36
CA ILE A 54 8.81 8.23 2.22
C ILE A 54 9.71 9.29 2.82
N GLU A 55 9.15 10.49 2.99
CA GLU A 55 9.81 11.62 3.62
C GLU A 55 9.43 11.71 5.11
N GLY A 56 10.39 12.05 5.97
CA GLY A 56 10.19 12.35 7.38
C GLY A 56 9.98 11.15 8.30
N GLY A 57 9.70 9.97 7.78
CA GLY A 57 9.48 8.75 8.57
C GLY A 57 8.09 8.14 8.42
N GLY A 58 7.98 6.85 8.73
CA GLY A 58 6.78 6.03 8.47
C GLY A 58 5.87 5.80 9.68
N ASN A 59 6.00 6.58 10.77
CA ASN A 59 5.16 6.42 11.95
C ASN A 59 4.55 7.75 12.39
N GLU A 60 3.22 7.83 12.42
CA GLU A 60 2.54 8.85 13.18
C GLU A 60 2.42 8.35 14.64
N GLY A 61 3.45 8.65 15.43
CA GLY A 61 3.65 8.05 16.75
C GLY A 61 2.88 8.70 17.90
N ALA A 62 2.21 9.84 17.69
CA ALA A 62 1.58 10.61 18.75
C ALA A 62 0.34 9.91 19.35
N ASP A 63 -0.38 9.11 18.55
CA ASP A 63 -1.54 8.35 18.98
C ASP A 63 -1.37 6.85 18.69
N SER A 64 -2.16 6.01 19.34
CA SER A 64 -2.15 4.56 19.15
C SER A 64 -2.99 4.10 17.97
N VAL A 65 -3.90 4.94 17.51
CA VAL A 65 -4.88 4.64 16.47
C VAL A 65 -4.92 5.81 15.49
N THR A 66 -4.33 5.63 14.33
CA THR A 66 -4.17 6.67 13.30
C THR A 66 -4.46 6.15 11.88
N PRO A 67 -5.57 5.44 11.64
CA PRO A 67 -5.86 4.89 10.31
C PRO A 67 -6.18 5.97 9.26
N GLU A 68 -6.44 7.21 9.68
CA GLU A 68 -6.69 8.36 8.82
C GLU A 68 -5.45 8.89 8.11
N VAL A 69 -4.24 8.66 8.65
CA VAL A 69 -3.01 9.11 7.99
C VAL A 69 -2.63 8.17 6.84
N ARG A 70 -1.98 8.72 5.81
CA ARG A 70 -1.77 7.99 4.56
C ARG A 70 -0.33 8.11 4.07
N ILE A 71 0.25 7.01 3.67
CA ILE A 71 1.60 6.98 3.07
C ILE A 71 1.66 7.81 1.79
N ILE A 72 0.56 7.89 1.04
CA ILE A 72 0.54 8.66 -0.22
C ILE A 72 0.87 10.14 -0.03
N ASP A 73 0.64 10.68 1.15
CA ASP A 73 0.86 12.11 1.44
C ASP A 73 2.35 12.45 1.69
N VAL A 74 3.20 11.43 1.84
CA VAL A 74 4.62 11.57 2.16
C VAL A 74 5.56 10.82 1.21
N ILE A 75 5.09 10.50 0.00
CA ILE A 75 5.92 9.78 -0.98
C ILE A 75 7.08 10.66 -1.43
N ASN A 76 8.29 10.18 -1.25
CA ASN A 76 9.51 10.75 -1.79
C ASN A 76 9.94 10.00 -3.06
N HIS A 77 9.57 10.54 -4.22
CA HIS A 77 9.91 9.98 -5.52
C HIS A 77 11.39 10.10 -5.91
N ARG A 78 12.18 10.85 -5.12
CA ARG A 78 13.63 11.05 -5.32
C ARG A 78 14.49 10.20 -4.37
N ASP A 79 13.89 9.35 -3.58
CA ASP A 79 14.62 8.46 -2.69
C ASP A 79 15.46 7.48 -3.52
N GLU A 80 16.79 7.54 -3.37
CA GLU A 80 17.74 6.68 -4.08
C GLU A 80 17.51 5.18 -3.82
N SER A 81 16.85 4.82 -2.73
CA SER A 81 16.50 3.44 -2.44
C SER A 81 15.60 2.82 -3.52
N LEU A 82 14.76 3.63 -4.19
CA LEU A 82 13.96 3.21 -5.34
C LEU A 82 14.84 2.72 -6.49
N PHE A 83 15.89 3.49 -6.83
CA PHE A 83 16.82 3.12 -7.88
C PHE A 83 17.58 1.84 -7.53
N ARG A 84 18.06 1.73 -6.29
CA ARG A 84 18.79 0.56 -5.82
C ARG A 84 17.92 -0.71 -5.82
N ALA A 85 16.68 -0.59 -5.34
CA ALA A 85 15.72 -1.69 -5.35
C ALA A 85 15.39 -2.13 -6.78
N LEU A 86 15.15 -1.16 -7.69
CA LEU A 86 14.90 -1.43 -9.11
C LEU A 86 16.09 -2.12 -9.78
N ALA A 87 17.32 -1.68 -9.51
CA ALA A 87 18.54 -2.33 -9.99
C ALA A 87 18.70 -3.77 -9.47
N GLY A 88 18.14 -4.08 -8.30
CA GLY A 88 18.07 -5.42 -7.73
C GLY A 88 16.89 -6.27 -8.22
N GLY A 89 16.07 -5.75 -9.15
CA GLY A 89 14.93 -6.47 -9.75
C GLY A 89 13.61 -6.31 -9.01
N VAL A 90 13.52 -5.46 -7.96
CA VAL A 90 12.26 -5.10 -7.33
C VAL A 90 11.55 -4.06 -8.19
N THR A 91 10.35 -4.34 -8.63
CA THR A 91 9.58 -3.45 -9.52
C THR A 91 8.35 -2.83 -8.87
N THR A 92 7.92 -3.39 -7.75
CA THR A 92 6.75 -2.94 -7.01
C THR A 92 7.00 -3.10 -5.51
N ILE A 93 6.60 -2.11 -4.74
CA ILE A 93 6.68 -2.16 -3.27
C ILE A 93 5.35 -1.79 -2.65
N ASN A 94 5.02 -2.43 -1.52
CA ASN A 94 3.94 -2.02 -0.65
C ASN A 94 4.53 -1.22 0.51
N VAL A 95 4.39 0.09 0.46
CA VAL A 95 4.92 1.00 1.47
C VAL A 95 3.92 1.12 2.61
N LEU A 96 4.35 0.73 3.78
CA LEU A 96 3.52 0.65 4.98
C LEU A 96 3.87 1.74 5.99
N HIS A 97 2.87 2.16 6.74
CA HIS A 97 3.09 2.83 8.03
C HIS A 97 3.93 1.91 8.93
N GLY A 98 4.79 2.46 9.76
CA GLY A 98 5.59 1.68 10.70
C GLY A 98 4.75 1.01 11.79
N SER A 99 5.41 0.32 12.71
CA SER A 99 4.76 -0.51 13.73
C SER A 99 4.58 0.17 15.09
N ALA A 100 4.75 1.50 15.17
CA ALA A 100 4.65 2.20 16.46
C ALA A 100 3.22 2.22 17.03
N ASN A 101 2.22 2.12 16.19
CA ASN A 101 0.80 2.24 16.54
C ASN A 101 0.12 0.87 16.54
N THR A 102 -0.87 0.66 17.40
CA THR A 102 -1.72 -0.54 17.35
C THR A 102 -2.47 -0.59 16.02
N ILE A 103 -3.05 0.54 15.61
CA ILE A 103 -3.61 0.76 14.27
C ILE A 103 -2.88 1.96 13.69
N GLY A 104 -2.10 1.74 12.66
CA GLY A 104 -1.36 2.78 11.95
C GLY A 104 -2.10 3.28 10.72
N GLY A 105 -1.36 3.93 9.82
CA GLY A 105 -1.94 4.57 8.63
C GLY A 105 -2.16 3.63 7.45
N GLN A 106 -2.73 4.22 6.41
CA GLN A 106 -3.02 3.57 5.14
C GLN A 106 -1.73 3.42 4.32
N ASN A 107 -1.57 2.25 3.69
CA ASN A 107 -0.44 1.95 2.82
C ASN A 107 -0.55 2.62 1.44
N ALA A 108 0.56 2.58 0.70
CA ALA A 108 0.60 2.87 -0.72
C ALA A 108 1.34 1.77 -1.48
N ILE A 109 0.83 1.37 -2.64
CA ILE A 109 1.54 0.45 -3.53
C ILE A 109 2.15 1.27 -4.65
N LEU A 110 3.47 1.15 -4.82
CA LEU A 110 4.25 1.91 -5.78
C LEU A 110 4.87 1.00 -6.84
N LYS A 111 4.81 1.43 -8.09
CA LYS A 111 5.67 0.92 -9.17
C LYS A 111 6.97 1.70 -9.16
N LEU A 112 8.11 1.02 -9.13
CA LEU A 112 9.42 1.66 -9.07
C LEU A 112 9.83 2.23 -10.44
N ARG A 113 9.20 3.36 -10.80
CA ARG A 113 9.46 4.08 -12.05
C ARG A 113 10.42 5.24 -11.79
N TRP A 114 11.70 4.95 -11.68
CA TRP A 114 12.72 5.97 -11.41
C TRP A 114 12.63 7.17 -12.37
N GLY A 115 12.67 8.38 -11.81
CA GLY A 115 12.56 9.62 -12.55
C GLY A 115 11.13 10.12 -12.80
N LYS A 116 10.13 9.41 -12.31
CA LYS A 116 8.72 9.82 -12.36
C LYS A 116 8.31 10.58 -11.10
N SER A 117 7.21 11.32 -11.19
CA SER A 117 6.61 12.03 -10.05
C SER A 117 5.99 11.05 -9.04
N ALA A 118 5.67 11.52 -7.84
CA ALA A 118 5.02 10.72 -6.80
C ALA A 118 3.71 10.08 -7.29
N ASP A 119 2.87 10.86 -7.98
CA ASP A 119 1.59 10.35 -8.53
C ASP A 119 1.79 9.28 -9.59
N GLU A 120 2.82 9.43 -10.45
CA GLU A 120 3.13 8.44 -11.48
C GLU A 120 3.72 7.14 -10.92
N LEU A 121 4.21 7.15 -9.67
CA LEU A 121 4.65 5.94 -8.98
C LEU A 121 3.48 5.13 -8.43
N LEU A 122 2.35 5.76 -8.11
CA LEU A 122 1.20 5.06 -7.54
C LEU A 122 0.70 3.94 -8.46
N PHE A 123 0.35 2.83 -7.85
CA PHE A 123 -0.30 1.73 -8.55
C PHE A 123 -1.81 2.03 -8.61
N ASP A 124 -2.36 2.11 -9.82
CA ASP A 124 -3.77 2.42 -10.04
C ASP A 124 -4.69 1.26 -9.61
N ASN A 125 -5.89 1.62 -9.15
CA ASN A 125 -6.99 0.67 -8.91
C ASN A 125 -6.66 -0.48 -7.94
N VAL A 126 -5.82 -0.23 -6.93
CA VAL A 126 -5.54 -1.20 -5.88
C VAL A 126 -6.29 -0.87 -4.59
N THR A 127 -6.73 -1.89 -3.89
CA THR A 127 -7.30 -1.74 -2.55
C THR A 127 -6.20 -1.33 -1.59
N ARG A 128 -6.41 -0.23 -0.89
CA ARG A 128 -5.51 0.21 0.18
C ARG A 128 -5.80 -0.58 1.46
N GLY A 129 -4.75 -0.87 2.20
CA GLY A 129 -4.85 -1.48 3.50
C GLY A 129 -4.49 -0.51 4.60
N VAL A 130 -4.77 -0.89 5.83
CA VAL A 130 -4.36 -0.19 7.06
C VAL A 130 -3.35 -1.06 7.79
N LYS A 131 -2.28 -0.46 8.33
CA LYS A 131 -1.25 -1.15 9.10
C LYS A 131 -1.73 -1.46 10.50
N PHE A 132 -1.63 -2.72 10.89
CA PHE A 132 -1.81 -3.18 12.27
C PHE A 132 -0.48 -3.67 12.86
N ALA A 133 -0.22 -3.37 14.13
CA ALA A 133 0.90 -3.91 14.88
C ALA A 133 0.40 -4.53 16.19
N LEU A 134 0.57 -5.85 16.32
CA LEU A 134 -0.06 -6.66 17.36
C LEU A 134 0.94 -7.17 18.42
N GLY A 135 2.23 -6.86 18.21
CA GLY A 135 3.32 -7.40 19.01
C GLY A 135 3.90 -6.41 20.02
N GLU A 136 5.24 -6.36 20.05
CA GLU A 136 6.01 -5.55 21.02
C GLU A 136 6.07 -4.05 20.65
N ASN A 137 6.11 -3.73 19.35
CA ASN A 137 6.40 -2.37 18.91
C ASN A 137 5.37 -1.33 19.40
N PRO A 138 4.04 -1.55 19.33
CA PRO A 138 3.07 -0.56 19.78
C PRO A 138 3.14 -0.30 21.31
N LYS A 139 3.72 -1.24 22.08
CA LYS A 139 3.96 -1.06 23.53
C LYS A 139 5.23 -0.28 23.86
N ARG A 140 6.15 -0.16 22.89
CA ARG A 140 7.49 0.41 23.09
C ARG A 140 7.58 1.90 22.75
N ALA A 141 6.49 2.57 22.54
CA ALA A 141 6.50 4.02 22.27
C ALA A 141 6.97 4.81 23.52
N ARG A 142 8.18 4.46 24.00
CA ARG A 142 8.81 4.99 25.23
C ARG A 142 9.13 6.48 25.20
N ALA A 143 9.15 7.08 24.01
CA ALA A 143 9.40 8.50 23.86
C ALA A 143 8.17 9.36 24.20
N VAL A 144 7.01 8.75 24.24
CA VAL A 144 5.74 9.37 24.57
C VAL A 144 5.04 8.40 25.53
N GLU A 145 4.70 8.84 26.74
CA GLU A 145 3.88 8.06 27.68
C GLU A 145 2.48 7.85 27.10
N ARG A 146 2.34 6.82 26.28
CA ARG A 146 1.13 6.53 25.51
C ARG A 146 0.64 5.12 25.78
N TYR A 147 -0.69 4.98 25.95
CA TYR A 147 -1.36 3.68 25.93
C TYR A 147 -1.31 3.09 24.50
N PRO A 148 -1.14 1.76 24.28
CA PRO A 148 -1.00 0.70 25.30
C PRO A 148 0.47 0.44 25.72
N SER A 149 0.67 -0.03 26.95
CA SER A 149 1.97 -0.49 27.45
C SER A 149 2.09 -2.02 27.56
N THR A 150 1.00 -2.74 27.35
CA THR A 150 0.91 -4.20 27.47
C THR A 150 0.16 -4.83 26.31
N ARG A 151 0.28 -6.16 26.13
CA ARG A 151 -0.54 -6.89 25.15
C ARG A 151 -2.04 -6.83 25.45
N MET A 152 -2.43 -6.81 26.72
CA MET A 152 -3.83 -6.59 27.12
C MET A 152 -4.34 -5.24 26.61
N GLY A 153 -3.50 -4.20 26.70
CA GLY A 153 -3.82 -2.88 26.17
C GLY A 153 -3.92 -2.85 24.66
N VAL A 154 -3.06 -3.58 23.92
CA VAL A 154 -3.15 -3.71 22.47
C VAL A 154 -4.48 -4.33 22.06
N GLU A 155 -4.86 -5.45 22.69
CA GLU A 155 -6.13 -6.14 22.45
C GLU A 155 -7.33 -5.21 22.73
N PHE A 156 -7.32 -4.52 23.87
CA PHE A 156 -8.38 -3.58 24.22
C PHE A 156 -8.49 -2.44 23.21
N THR A 157 -7.35 -1.86 22.79
CA THR A 157 -7.33 -0.79 21.77
C THR A 157 -8.02 -1.23 20.47
N LEU A 158 -7.69 -2.44 19.99
CA LEU A 158 -8.32 -2.98 18.79
C LEU A 158 -9.84 -3.11 18.95
N ARG A 159 -10.29 -3.79 20.02
CA ARG A 159 -11.73 -3.99 20.26
C ARG A 159 -12.49 -2.68 20.40
N LYS A 160 -11.90 -1.73 21.13
CA LYS A 160 -12.49 -0.40 21.32
C LYS A 160 -12.64 0.32 19.99
N SER A 161 -11.58 0.40 19.20
CA SER A 161 -11.60 1.14 17.92
C SER A 161 -12.65 0.60 16.96
N PHE A 162 -12.75 -0.72 16.82
CA PHE A 162 -13.78 -1.32 15.96
C PHE A 162 -15.21 -1.24 16.55
N ALA A 163 -15.35 -1.17 17.88
CA ALA A 163 -16.65 -0.90 18.48
C ALA A 163 -17.12 0.53 18.15
N GLU A 164 -16.23 1.51 18.32
CA GLU A 164 -16.50 2.92 17.97
C GLU A 164 -16.81 3.09 16.48
N ALA A 165 -16.08 2.41 15.60
CA ALA A 165 -16.35 2.45 14.15
C ALA A 165 -17.74 1.87 13.82
N ARG A 166 -18.16 0.77 14.44
CA ARG A 166 -19.52 0.22 14.26
C ARG A 166 -20.62 1.13 14.78
N GLU A 167 -20.40 1.79 15.91
CA GLU A 167 -21.35 2.78 16.41
C GLU A 167 -21.47 3.98 15.47
N TYR A 168 -20.34 4.41 14.90
CA TYR A 168 -20.30 5.46 13.90
C TYR A 168 -21.06 5.06 12.63
N GLN A 169 -20.82 3.87 12.10
CA GLN A 169 -21.53 3.33 10.95
C GLN A 169 -23.05 3.28 11.20
N ALA A 170 -23.47 2.77 12.36
CA ALA A 170 -24.89 2.69 12.71
C ALA A 170 -25.60 4.06 12.71
N LYS A 171 -24.91 5.14 13.13
CA LYS A 171 -25.45 6.51 13.07
C LYS A 171 -25.65 6.97 11.63
N TRP A 172 -24.73 6.64 10.73
CA TRP A 172 -24.89 6.96 9.30
C TRP A 172 -26.00 6.15 8.66
N ASP A 173 -26.10 4.85 8.95
CA ASP A 173 -27.17 3.98 8.45
C ASP A 173 -28.57 4.50 8.91
N GLU A 174 -28.69 4.92 10.15
CA GLU A 174 -29.93 5.51 10.69
C GLU A 174 -30.28 6.83 9.98
N TYR A 175 -29.29 7.69 9.77
CA TYR A 175 -29.46 8.94 9.03
C TYR A 175 -29.94 8.69 7.61
N GLU A 176 -29.31 7.78 6.87
CA GLU A 176 -29.68 7.44 5.50
C GLU A 176 -31.08 6.81 5.44
N ALA A 177 -31.40 5.91 6.35
CA ALA A 177 -32.72 5.31 6.46
C ALA A 177 -33.81 6.34 6.78
N THR A 178 -33.51 7.36 7.57
CA THR A 178 -34.44 8.44 7.89
C THR A 178 -34.67 9.34 6.68
N ARG A 179 -33.60 9.72 5.98
CA ARG A 179 -33.69 10.51 4.76
C ARG A 179 -34.43 9.80 3.64
N SER A 180 -34.24 8.50 3.48
CA SER A 180 -34.91 7.71 2.44
C SER A 180 -36.45 7.66 2.63
N ARG A 181 -36.92 7.91 3.86
CA ARG A 181 -38.37 8.03 4.19
C ARG A 181 -38.92 9.45 3.97
N GLY A 182 -38.10 10.37 3.45
CA GLY A 182 -38.50 11.76 3.21
C GLY A 182 -38.52 12.61 4.49
N VAL A 183 -37.94 12.14 5.58
CA VAL A 183 -37.84 12.90 6.84
C VAL A 183 -36.53 13.69 6.85
N ASP A 184 -36.63 14.97 7.18
CA ASP A 184 -35.44 15.81 7.33
C ASP A 184 -34.68 15.41 8.60
N ALA A 185 -33.36 15.17 8.47
CA ALA A 185 -32.50 14.75 9.54
C ALA A 185 -31.12 15.41 9.40
N LEU A 186 -30.50 15.74 10.53
CA LEU A 186 -29.17 16.29 10.56
C LEU A 186 -28.13 15.16 10.37
N ALA A 187 -27.23 15.35 9.38
CA ALA A 187 -26.17 14.39 9.11
C ALA A 187 -25.20 14.24 10.32
N PRO A 188 -24.76 13.02 10.66
CA PRO A 188 -23.72 12.83 11.65
C PRO A 188 -22.45 13.60 11.26
N ARG A 189 -21.69 14.08 12.25
CA ARG A 189 -20.40 14.70 11.98
C ARG A 189 -19.42 13.64 11.44
N ARG A 190 -18.74 13.97 10.35
CA ARG A 190 -17.70 13.07 9.79
C ARG A 190 -16.52 12.91 10.73
N ASP A 191 -16.04 11.70 10.85
CA ASP A 191 -14.83 11.31 11.57
C ASP A 191 -13.97 10.43 10.67
N LEU A 192 -12.90 11.02 10.10
CA LEU A 192 -12.03 10.35 9.13
C LEU A 192 -11.29 9.14 9.71
N ARG A 193 -11.07 9.12 11.03
CA ARG A 193 -10.46 7.99 11.73
C ARG A 193 -11.39 6.79 11.73
N LEU A 194 -12.67 7.01 12.06
CA LEU A 194 -13.68 5.95 12.10
C LEU A 194 -14.11 5.51 10.70
N GLU A 195 -14.05 6.41 9.72
CA GLU A 195 -14.30 6.09 8.30
C GLU A 195 -13.22 5.18 7.68
N ALA A 196 -12.02 5.18 8.24
CA ALA A 196 -10.90 4.36 7.77
C ALA A 196 -10.86 2.95 8.40
N LEU A 197 -11.73 2.67 9.37
CA LEU A 197 -11.88 1.40 10.08
C LEU A 197 -13.11 0.63 9.62
#